data_e98f89c25d52fd38b5294cd669fed45f
#
_entry.id   e98f89c25d52fd38b5294cd669fed45f
#
_cell.length_a   1.000
_cell.length_b   1.000
_cell.length_c   1.000
_cell.angle_alpha   90.00
_cell.angle_beta   90.00
_cell.angle_gamma   90.00
#
_symmetry.space_group_name_H-M   'P 1'
#
loop_
_entity.id
_entity.type
_entity.pdbx_description
1 polymer ?
#
loop_
_entity_poly.entity_id
_entity_poly.type
_entity_poly.pdbx_seq_one_letter_code
_entity_poly.pdbx_strand_id
1 'polypeptide(L)'
;VSTSLAPIQIQIDLGERSYPIWIGPQLIDNPGTWANLPKAATALVVTNETVGPLYAKRLCAALQSHYGQVMTLVLPDGEGHKTWQTLNLIFDQLLEKGADRQTVLFALGGGVVGDMTGFAAACYMR
;
A
#
# COMPACT_ATOMS: atom_id res chain seq x y z
N VAL A 1 11.20 7.87 -30.10
CA VAL A 1 10.24 6.78 -29.99
C VAL A 1 10.26 6.24 -28.59
N SER A 2 9.18 6.43 -27.88
CA SER A 2 9.04 5.82 -26.57
C SER A 2 8.73 4.36 -26.75
N THR A 3 9.58 3.50 -26.24
CA THR A 3 9.26 2.09 -26.14
C THR A 3 8.67 1.87 -24.75
N SER A 4 7.40 1.51 -24.68
CA SER A 4 6.84 1.06 -23.41
C SER A 4 7.30 -0.37 -23.18
N LEU A 5 8.01 -0.59 -22.08
CA LEU A 5 8.41 -1.93 -21.69
C LEU A 5 7.20 -2.63 -21.07
N ALA A 6 6.93 -3.85 -21.53
CA ALA A 6 5.88 -4.65 -20.91
C ALA A 6 6.29 -4.98 -19.46
N PRO A 7 5.36 -4.93 -18.50
CA PRO A 7 5.66 -5.34 -17.14
C PRO A 7 6.07 -6.80 -17.07
N ILE A 8 7.02 -7.09 -16.19
CA ILE A 8 7.42 -8.46 -15.89
C ILE A 8 6.61 -8.92 -14.68
N GLN A 9 5.96 -10.06 -14.81
CA GLN A 9 5.25 -10.68 -13.70
C GLN A 9 6.02 -11.89 -13.18
N ILE A 10 6.23 -11.93 -11.89
CA ILE A 10 6.81 -13.09 -11.19
C ILE A 10 5.75 -13.61 -10.24
N GLN A 11 5.41 -14.89 -10.36
CA GLN A 11 4.42 -15.51 -9.49
C GLN A 11 5.13 -16.18 -8.31
N ILE A 12 4.71 -15.83 -7.10
CA ILE A 12 5.16 -16.49 -5.88
C ILE A 12 4.13 -17.54 -5.51
N ASP A 13 4.50 -18.80 -5.65
CA ASP A 13 3.57 -19.93 -5.48
C ASP A 13 3.55 -20.38 -4.03
N LEU A 14 2.50 -20.04 -3.31
CA LEU A 14 2.27 -20.42 -1.91
C LEU A 14 0.88 -21.05 -1.73
N GLY A 15 0.39 -21.77 -2.72
CA GLY A 15 -0.96 -22.34 -2.69
C GLY A 15 -2.00 -21.23 -2.69
N GLU A 16 -2.91 -21.26 -1.72
CA GLU A 16 -3.96 -20.24 -1.61
C GLU A 16 -3.43 -18.85 -1.30
N ARG A 17 -2.18 -18.75 -0.79
CA ARG A 17 -1.55 -17.47 -0.46
C ARG A 17 -0.61 -16.99 -1.56
N SER A 18 -0.69 -17.56 -2.73
CA SER A 18 0.12 -17.14 -3.87
C SER A 18 -0.17 -15.69 -4.24
N TYR A 19 0.85 -14.99 -4.71
CA TYR A 19 0.70 -13.60 -5.14
C TYR A 19 1.67 -13.30 -6.28
N PRO A 20 1.34 -12.33 -7.15
CA PRO A 20 2.25 -11.90 -8.20
C PRO A 20 3.15 -10.76 -7.73
N ILE A 21 4.33 -10.67 -8.34
CA ILE A 21 5.18 -9.49 -8.27
C ILE A 21 5.25 -8.91 -9.67
N TRP A 22 4.89 -7.64 -9.80
CA TRP A 22 4.97 -6.91 -11.05
C TRP A 22 6.17 -5.99 -11.05
N ILE A 23 6.96 -6.03 -12.11
CA ILE A 23 8.14 -5.17 -12.28
C ILE A 23 8.01 -4.46 -13.61
N GLY A 24 8.03 -3.14 -13.58
CA GLY A 24 7.94 -2.34 -14.79
C GLY A 24 7.62 -0.88 -14.50
N PRO A 25 7.68 -0.04 -15.52
CA PRO A 25 7.31 1.37 -15.39
C PRO A 25 5.79 1.55 -15.39
N GLN A 26 5.33 2.65 -14.81
CA GLN A 26 3.94 3.12 -14.90
C GLN A 26 2.89 2.13 -14.38
N LEU A 27 3.28 1.27 -13.44
CA LEU A 27 2.35 0.28 -12.89
C LEU A 27 1.22 0.90 -12.09
N ILE A 28 1.48 2.02 -11.42
CA ILE A 28 0.46 2.70 -10.59
C ILE A 28 -0.72 3.15 -11.45
N ASP A 29 -0.45 3.65 -12.65
CA ASP A 29 -1.48 4.17 -13.54
C ASP A 29 -2.11 3.10 -14.44
N ASN A 30 -1.65 1.87 -14.35
CA ASN A 30 -2.15 0.79 -15.19
C ASN A 30 -3.31 0.09 -14.49
N PRO A 31 -4.53 0.15 -15.02
CA PRO A 31 -5.70 -0.49 -14.40
C PRO A 31 -5.51 -1.99 -14.16
N GLY A 32 -4.74 -2.66 -15.00
CA GLY A 32 -4.47 -4.09 -14.84
C GLY A 32 -3.73 -4.44 -13.57
N THR A 33 -2.92 -3.51 -13.05
CA THR A 33 -2.20 -3.71 -11.79
C THR A 33 -3.17 -3.96 -10.63
N TRP A 34 -4.34 -3.31 -10.65
CA TRP A 34 -5.30 -3.30 -9.55
C TRP A 34 -6.52 -4.19 -9.78
N ALA A 35 -6.46 -5.09 -10.77
CA ALA A 35 -7.62 -5.84 -11.21
C ALA A 35 -8.15 -6.83 -10.15
N ASN A 36 -7.29 -7.37 -9.29
CA ASN A 36 -7.64 -8.44 -8.35
C ASN A 36 -7.42 -8.04 -6.90
N LEU A 37 -7.80 -6.82 -6.55
CA LEU A 37 -7.65 -6.33 -5.18
C LEU A 37 -8.67 -6.96 -4.24
N PRO A 38 -8.31 -7.16 -2.96
CA PRO A 38 -9.28 -7.55 -1.95
C PRO A 38 -10.40 -6.51 -1.85
N LYS A 39 -11.62 -6.96 -1.64
CA LYS A 39 -12.76 -6.07 -1.48
C LYS A 39 -12.87 -5.59 -0.04
N ALA A 40 -13.06 -4.29 0.12
CA ALA A 40 -13.30 -3.66 1.40
C ALA A 40 -13.94 -2.29 1.18
N ALA A 41 -14.53 -1.73 2.24
CA ALA A 41 -15.08 -0.38 2.17
C ALA A 41 -13.97 0.67 2.21
N THR A 42 -12.87 0.38 2.90
CA THR A 42 -11.84 1.36 3.21
C THR A 42 -10.45 0.82 2.88
N ALA A 43 -9.61 1.69 2.36
CA ALA A 43 -8.19 1.44 2.15
C ALA A 43 -7.36 2.53 2.81
N LEU A 44 -6.20 2.16 3.34
CA LEU A 44 -5.22 3.09 3.89
C LEU A 44 -3.91 2.95 3.12
N VAL A 45 -3.48 4.05 2.51
CA VAL A 45 -2.17 4.13 1.86
C VAL A 45 -1.18 4.66 2.88
N VAL A 46 -0.18 3.85 3.22
CA VAL A 46 0.92 4.26 4.11
C VAL A 46 2.13 4.55 3.24
N THR A 47 2.66 5.75 3.37
CA THR A 47 3.81 6.19 2.59
C THR A 47 4.75 7.01 3.47
N ASN A 48 5.77 7.62 2.90
CA ASN A 48 6.67 8.49 3.65
C ASN A 48 6.73 9.88 3.00
N GLU A 49 7.41 10.80 3.69
CA GLU A 49 7.49 12.19 3.28
C GLU A 49 8.30 12.41 1.99
N THR A 50 9.09 11.44 1.57
CA THR A 50 9.87 11.51 0.33
C THR A 50 9.07 10.97 -0.87
N VAL A 51 8.44 9.80 -0.71
CA VAL A 51 7.73 9.12 -1.80
C VAL A 51 6.31 9.66 -1.95
N GLY A 52 5.67 10.01 -0.84
CA GLY A 52 4.28 10.48 -0.85
C GLY A 52 4.01 11.61 -1.84
N PRO A 53 4.78 12.71 -1.80
CA PRO A 53 4.54 13.82 -2.72
C PRO A 53 4.67 13.45 -4.20
N LEU A 54 5.42 12.39 -4.49
CA LEU A 54 5.68 11.96 -5.87
C LEU A 54 4.58 11.05 -6.42
N TYR A 55 4.00 10.17 -5.58
CA TYR A 55 3.17 9.08 -6.07
C TYR A 55 1.83 8.89 -5.37
N ALA A 56 1.65 9.43 -4.15
CA ALA A 56 0.46 9.11 -3.36
C ALA A 56 -0.85 9.52 -4.04
N LYS A 57 -0.87 10.67 -4.67
CA LYS A 57 -2.06 11.17 -5.37
C LYS A 57 -2.49 10.23 -6.49
N ARG A 58 -1.53 9.75 -7.26
CA ARG A 58 -1.77 8.83 -8.37
C ARG A 58 -2.30 7.50 -7.88
N LEU A 59 -1.69 6.98 -6.80
CA LEU A 59 -2.15 5.73 -6.22
C LEU A 59 -3.56 5.85 -5.65
N CYS A 60 -3.83 6.91 -4.90
CA CYS A 60 -5.17 7.14 -4.35
C CYS A 60 -6.22 7.25 -5.45
N ALA A 61 -5.89 7.95 -6.55
CA ALA A 61 -6.80 8.06 -7.69
C ALA A 61 -7.09 6.69 -8.31
N ALA A 62 -6.06 5.84 -8.43
CA ALA A 62 -6.22 4.49 -8.96
C ALA A 62 -7.09 3.61 -8.05
N LEU A 63 -7.03 3.82 -6.73
CA LEU A 63 -7.75 3.00 -5.76
C LEU A 63 -9.19 3.45 -5.52
N GLN A 64 -9.55 4.66 -5.89
CA GLN A 64 -10.87 5.22 -5.57
C GLN A 64 -12.03 4.46 -6.21
N SER A 65 -11.80 3.81 -7.34
CA SER A 65 -12.84 2.99 -7.98
C SER A 65 -13.02 1.63 -7.30
N HIS A 66 -12.08 1.24 -6.42
CA HIS A 66 -12.12 -0.06 -5.73
C HIS A 66 -12.60 0.05 -4.29
N TYR A 67 -12.51 1.22 -3.68
CA TYR A 67 -12.83 1.41 -2.26
C TYR A 67 -13.67 2.66 -2.08
N GLY A 68 -14.64 2.59 -1.17
CA GLY A 68 -15.48 3.74 -0.86
C GLY A 68 -14.74 4.88 -0.19
N GLN A 69 -13.71 4.55 0.59
CA GLN A 69 -12.86 5.53 1.25
C GLN A 69 -11.39 5.14 1.09
N VAL A 70 -10.58 6.06 0.62
CA VAL A 70 -9.13 5.87 0.52
C VAL A 70 -8.46 6.94 1.38
N MET A 71 -7.75 6.50 2.41
CA MET A 71 -7.03 7.37 3.33
C MET A 71 -5.53 7.31 3.04
N THR A 72 -4.80 8.34 3.45
CA THR A 72 -3.35 8.39 3.31
C THR A 72 -2.71 8.76 4.64
N LEU A 73 -1.64 8.07 4.99
CA LEU A 73 -0.81 8.38 6.14
C LEU A 73 0.63 8.53 5.69
N VAL A 74 1.24 9.67 5.99
CA VAL A 74 2.62 9.97 5.62
C VAL A 74 3.51 9.82 6.85
N LEU A 75 4.44 8.88 6.78
CA LEU A 75 5.40 8.61 7.85
C LEU A 75 6.71 9.39 7.61
N PRO A 76 7.49 9.66 8.66
CA PRO A 76 8.85 10.16 8.48
C PRO A 76 9.68 9.15 7.69
N ASP A 77 10.59 9.65 6.85
CA ASP A 77 11.45 8.80 6.03
C ASP A 77 12.71 8.41 6.78
N GLY A 78 13.16 7.20 6.54
CA GLY A 78 14.44 6.69 6.98
C GLY A 78 14.37 5.55 7.98
N GLU A 79 15.40 4.73 8.00
CA GLU A 79 15.53 3.55 8.88
C GLU A 79 15.46 3.94 10.35
N GLY A 80 15.95 5.14 10.70
CA GLY A 80 15.89 5.64 12.08
C GLY A 80 14.48 5.81 12.62
N HIS A 81 13.49 5.86 11.76
CA HIS A 81 12.07 5.97 12.15
C HIS A 81 11.36 4.62 12.18
N LYS A 82 12.07 3.52 12.03
CA LYS A 82 11.51 2.18 12.16
C LYS A 82 11.38 1.84 13.65
N THR A 83 10.42 2.46 14.31
CA THR A 83 10.23 2.44 15.76
C THR A 83 8.77 2.17 16.13
N TRP A 84 8.54 1.83 17.40
CA TRP A 84 7.18 1.67 17.92
C TRP A 84 6.38 2.96 17.82
N GLN A 85 7.00 4.11 18.03
CA GLN A 85 6.32 5.40 17.94
C GLN A 85 5.77 5.63 16.53
N THR A 86 6.58 5.36 15.52
CA THR A 86 6.14 5.50 14.12
C THR A 86 5.09 4.46 13.76
N LEU A 87 5.26 3.22 14.23
CA LEU A 87 4.27 2.17 14.02
C LEU A 87 2.91 2.54 14.61
N ASN A 88 2.90 3.16 15.79
CA ASN A 88 1.67 3.60 16.44
C ASN A 88 0.92 4.65 15.62
N LEU A 89 1.59 5.42 14.77
CA LEU A 89 0.89 6.34 13.87
C LEU A 89 -0.07 5.60 12.95
N ILE A 90 0.33 4.40 12.50
CA ILE A 90 -0.55 3.57 11.65
C ILE A 90 -1.75 3.08 12.46
N PHE A 91 -1.52 2.55 13.65
CA PHE A 91 -2.61 2.09 14.50
C PHE A 91 -3.55 3.21 14.90
N ASP A 92 -3.01 4.38 15.25
CA ASP A 92 -3.82 5.54 15.62
C ASP A 92 -4.71 5.99 14.47
N GLN A 93 -4.18 6.02 13.25
CA GLN A 93 -4.96 6.38 12.07
C GLN A 93 -6.10 5.37 11.84
N LEU A 94 -5.81 4.09 11.95
CA LEU A 94 -6.82 3.04 11.76
C LEU A 94 -7.91 3.14 12.82
N LEU A 95 -7.54 3.30 14.08
CA LEU A 95 -8.50 3.41 15.18
C LEU A 95 -9.34 4.68 15.06
N GLU A 96 -8.70 5.81 14.77
CA GLU A 96 -9.40 7.10 14.67
C GLU A 96 -10.44 7.10 13.56
N LYS A 97 -10.16 6.41 12.46
CA LYS A 97 -11.07 6.35 11.31
C LYS A 97 -12.04 5.18 11.38
N GLY A 98 -12.04 4.41 12.45
CA GLY A 98 -12.97 3.30 12.60
C GLY A 98 -12.71 2.13 11.67
N ALA A 99 -11.45 1.90 11.29
CA ALA A 99 -11.08 0.82 10.41
C ALA A 99 -11.41 -0.54 11.04
N ASP A 100 -11.85 -1.49 10.23
CA ASP A 100 -12.16 -2.84 10.65
C ASP A 100 -11.11 -3.84 10.15
N ARG A 101 -11.34 -5.13 10.40
CA ARG A 101 -10.40 -6.20 10.00
C ARG A 101 -10.26 -6.35 8.49
N GLN A 102 -11.22 -5.84 7.73
CA GLN A 102 -11.23 -5.95 6.28
C GLN A 102 -10.58 -4.76 5.60
N THR A 103 -10.26 -3.70 6.34
CA THR A 103 -9.55 -2.55 5.79
C THR A 103 -8.25 -3.01 5.14
N VAL A 104 -8.03 -2.58 3.90
CA VAL A 104 -6.85 -2.98 3.12
C VAL A 104 -5.79 -1.91 3.26
N LEU A 105 -4.56 -2.33 3.59
CA LEU A 105 -3.43 -1.43 3.70
C LEU A 105 -2.55 -1.55 2.46
N PHE A 106 -2.12 -0.41 1.95
CA PHE A 106 -1.19 -0.33 0.82
C PHE A 106 0.10 0.34 1.28
N ALA A 107 1.22 -0.32 1.07
CA ALA A 107 2.53 0.25 1.36
C ALA A 107 3.09 0.89 0.10
N LEU A 108 3.29 2.19 0.12
CA LEU A 108 3.85 2.95 -0.99
C LEU A 108 5.20 3.52 -0.58
N GLY A 109 6.27 2.83 -0.93
CA GLY A 109 7.62 3.23 -0.56
C GLY A 109 8.60 2.08 -0.61
N GLY A 110 9.71 2.24 0.10
CA GLY A 110 10.75 1.22 0.19
C GLY A 110 10.52 0.24 1.33
N GLY A 111 11.60 -0.43 1.74
CA GLY A 111 11.54 -1.51 2.72
C GLY A 111 11.01 -1.10 4.09
N VAL A 112 11.34 0.09 4.56
CA VAL A 112 10.87 0.56 5.88
C VAL A 112 9.35 0.70 5.89
N VAL A 113 8.79 1.35 4.88
CA VAL A 113 7.33 1.49 4.76
C VAL A 113 6.66 0.13 4.62
N GLY A 114 7.22 -0.74 3.78
CA GLY A 114 6.69 -2.08 3.58
C GLY A 114 6.67 -2.91 4.86
N ASP A 115 7.78 -2.89 5.60
CA ASP A 115 7.90 -3.66 6.84
C ASP A 115 6.92 -3.17 7.92
N MET A 116 6.82 -1.86 8.09
CA MET A 116 5.93 -1.29 9.11
C MET A 116 4.46 -1.49 8.75
N THR A 117 4.10 -1.30 7.49
CA THR A 117 2.73 -1.52 7.02
C THR A 117 2.33 -2.99 7.15
N GLY A 118 3.22 -3.89 6.76
CA GLY A 118 2.97 -5.32 6.88
C GLY A 118 2.79 -5.78 8.31
N PHE A 119 3.62 -5.27 9.23
CA PHE A 119 3.49 -5.58 10.64
C PHE A 119 2.15 -5.05 11.21
N ALA A 120 1.80 -3.83 10.86
CA ALA A 120 0.54 -3.24 11.29
C ALA A 120 -0.66 -4.05 10.78
N ALA A 121 -0.64 -4.45 9.52
CA ALA A 121 -1.71 -5.25 8.94
C ALA A 121 -1.85 -6.61 9.64
N ALA A 122 -0.73 -7.23 10.02
CA ALA A 122 -0.73 -8.52 10.71
C ALA A 122 -1.27 -8.42 12.14
N CYS A 123 -1.12 -7.27 12.77
CA CYS A 123 -1.46 -7.09 14.20
C CYS A 123 -2.81 -6.44 14.44
N TYR A 124 -3.33 -5.64 13.49
CA TYR A 124 -4.54 -4.86 13.71
C TYR A 124 -5.79 -5.75 13.64
N MET A 125 -6.54 -5.79 14.71
CA MET A 125 -7.83 -6.47 14.82
C MET A 125 -7.85 -7.90 14.22
N ARG A 126 -6.86 -8.65 14.52
CA ARG A 126 -6.75 -10.01 14.03
C ARG A 126 -7.87 -10.89 14.45
#